data_0e973a223150ebede2ea010be4071315
#
_entry.id   0e973a223150ebede2ea010be4071315
#
_cell.length_a   1.000
_cell.length_b   1.000
_cell.length_c   1.000
_cell.angle_alpha   90.00
_cell.angle_beta   90.00
_cell.angle_gamma   90.00
#
_symmetry.space_group_name_H-M   'P 1'
#
loop_
_entity.id
_entity.type
_entity.pdbx_description
1 polymer ?
#
loop_
_entity_poly.entity_id
_entity_poly.type
_entity_poly.pdbx_seq_one_letter_code
_entity_poly.pdbx_strand_id
1 'polypeptide(L)'
;MCNETCPDGRRVRPALIALGFAEPYIFVTFPVPLAATPVRRDATGARLTVNHHPTPTDPITPPGAIVLHVFAHSDVGRTREHNEDAFVVADLSRGDPLSFDHLRTERAGNRGTLFMVADGMGGAAAGEIASEMAVEVVLQQLRRRWRDAKTVDPVAFVGTLKAATEVANATIHHYAGDHPELRGMGTTATIAGLLGDTLYLAQVGDSRAYLVRDGIAIQITKDQSLMQKLIEAGEITVEEAEMSDRRNIILQALGPEPHVKIDLTHQRVRRDDVLVLCSDGLSGLVKPEQIAQAVTEEANPELAAERLVDLANASGGPDNITVVIARFDGTGLESAAPVDEIGHRVFDSPELVTPTSTPPVLRVESIAEQIAPLPPELFERTPTPVERQRRGKLYVRVVAAVGIVLTLFFLWQVLTKL
;
A
#
# COMPACT_ATOMS: atom_id res chain seq x y z
N MET A 1 17.77 48.14 25.28
CA MET A 1 18.58 47.88 26.50
C MET A 1 17.66 48.00 27.69
N CYS A 2 17.19 46.94 28.24
CA CYS A 2 16.67 46.82 29.59
C CYS A 2 16.90 45.39 30.02
N ASN A 3 17.75 45.25 31.03
CA ASN A 3 18.03 44.02 31.72
C ASN A 3 16.97 43.85 32.82
N GLU A 4 16.09 42.89 32.70
CA GLU A 4 15.25 42.45 33.83
C GLU A 4 15.62 41.03 34.20
N THR A 5 16.19 40.89 35.37
CA THR A 5 16.43 39.61 36.03
C THR A 5 15.30 39.29 36.98
N CYS A 6 14.68 38.13 36.85
CA CYS A 6 13.72 37.58 37.81
C CYS A 6 14.42 37.18 39.11
N PRO A 7 13.70 37.20 40.24
CA PRO A 7 14.30 36.99 41.60
C PRO A 7 14.87 35.61 41.89
N ASP A 8 14.78 34.64 40.99
CA ASP A 8 15.25 33.26 41.19
C ASP A 8 16.52 32.88 40.40
N GLY A 9 17.20 33.86 39.80
CA GLY A 9 18.59 33.67 39.26
C GLY A 9 18.71 32.88 37.94
N ARG A 10 17.64 32.69 37.15
CA ARG A 10 17.72 31.97 35.87
C ARG A 10 17.73 32.93 34.67
N ARG A 11 18.67 32.75 33.73
CA ARG A 11 18.79 33.51 32.52
C ARG A 11 17.77 33.04 31.46
N VAL A 12 16.94 33.96 30.97
CA VAL A 12 16.03 33.74 29.83
C VAL A 12 16.75 34.23 28.56
N ARG A 13 16.80 33.41 27.51
CA ARG A 13 17.26 33.82 26.20
C ARG A 13 16.10 34.42 25.40
N PRO A 14 16.28 35.52 24.68
CA PRO A 14 15.21 36.11 23.88
C PRO A 14 14.96 35.32 22.60
N ALA A 15 13.67 35.07 22.32
CA ALA A 15 13.19 34.51 21.07
C ALA A 15 13.14 35.59 19.99
N LEU A 16 13.64 35.28 18.81
CA LEU A 16 13.51 36.09 17.59
C LEU A 16 12.05 36.06 17.12
N ILE A 17 11.43 37.24 17.02
CA ILE A 17 10.11 37.42 16.41
C ILE A 17 10.30 37.50 14.91
N ALA A 18 9.78 36.54 14.14
CA ALA A 18 9.52 36.67 12.71
C ALA A 18 8.02 36.88 12.49
N LEU A 19 7.67 38.06 11.97
CA LEU A 19 6.31 38.41 11.56
C LEU A 19 5.97 37.74 10.22
N GLY A 20 4.80 37.08 10.15
CA GLY A 20 4.25 36.59 8.87
C GLY A 20 3.09 35.62 8.98
N PHE A 21 1.90 36.17 9.18
CA PHE A 21 0.54 35.69 8.79
C PHE A 21 0.12 34.21 8.96
N ALA A 22 -0.88 34.11 9.87
CA ALA A 22 -2.10 33.23 9.86
C ALA A 22 -1.89 31.70 9.97
N GLU A 23 -2.31 31.15 11.00
CA GLU A 23 -3.46 30.52 11.64
C GLU A 23 -3.03 29.78 12.92
N PRO A 24 -3.88 29.64 13.94
CA PRO A 24 -3.43 29.27 15.29
C PRO A 24 -3.44 27.76 15.51
N TYR A 25 -2.30 27.15 15.57
CA TYR A 25 -2.14 25.84 16.24
C TYR A 25 -1.78 26.09 17.70
N ILE A 26 -2.68 25.69 18.59
CA ILE A 26 -2.45 25.69 20.05
C ILE A 26 -1.52 24.52 20.38
N PHE A 27 -0.24 24.80 20.60
CA PHE A 27 0.66 23.85 21.23
C PHE A 27 0.50 23.95 22.76
N VAL A 28 -0.08 22.94 23.37
CA VAL A 28 -0.04 22.76 24.83
C VAL A 28 1.24 22.00 25.18
N THR A 29 2.26 22.74 25.62
CA THR A 29 3.47 22.15 26.20
C THR A 29 3.25 21.87 27.67
N PHE A 30 3.25 20.61 28.06
CA PHE A 30 3.35 20.21 29.47
C PHE A 30 4.84 20.12 29.87
N PRO A 31 5.23 20.69 31.02
CA PRO A 31 6.59 20.51 31.50
C PRO A 31 6.73 19.11 32.14
N VAL A 32 7.67 18.32 31.63
CA VAL A 32 8.10 17.08 32.28
C VAL A 32 9.13 17.41 33.34
N PRO A 33 8.92 17.10 34.61
CA PRO A 33 9.96 17.26 35.65
C PRO A 33 10.97 16.11 35.53
N LEU A 34 12.21 16.42 35.26
CA LEU A 34 13.34 15.48 35.48
C LEU A 34 13.54 15.31 37.00
N ALA A 35 13.05 14.20 37.52
CA ALA A 35 13.41 13.76 38.85
C ALA A 35 14.71 12.96 38.80
N ALA A 36 15.79 13.55 39.28
CA ALA A 36 17.04 12.84 39.55
C ALA A 36 16.83 11.98 40.80
N THR A 37 16.87 10.66 40.64
CA THR A 37 16.86 9.71 41.77
C THR A 37 18.26 9.63 42.40
N PRO A 38 18.43 9.79 43.71
CA PRO A 38 19.73 9.62 44.34
C PRO A 38 20.08 8.14 44.45
N VAL A 39 21.27 7.80 43.92
CA VAL A 39 21.87 6.46 44.08
C VAL A 39 22.26 6.27 45.55
N ARG A 40 21.56 5.41 46.29
CA ARG A 40 21.97 4.93 47.58
C ARG A 40 23.04 3.83 47.42
N ARG A 41 24.23 4.08 47.91
CA ARG A 41 25.26 3.03 48.07
C ARG A 41 25.14 2.47 49.51
N ASP A 42 25.04 1.17 49.65
CA ASP A 42 25.21 0.52 50.93
C ASP A 42 26.70 0.17 51.16
N ALA A 43 27.02 -0.11 52.41
CA ALA A 43 28.39 -0.17 52.91
C ALA A 43 29.16 -1.46 52.52
N THR A 44 28.61 -2.31 51.63
CA THR A 44 29.18 -3.63 51.33
C THR A 44 29.62 -3.83 49.87
N GLY A 45 29.48 -2.82 49.00
CA GLY A 45 30.07 -2.87 47.66
C GLY A 45 29.53 -3.94 46.67
N ALA A 46 28.44 -4.63 47.01
CA ALA A 46 27.83 -5.63 46.17
C ALA A 46 26.94 -4.95 45.10
N ARG A 47 27.17 -5.32 43.85
CA ARG A 47 26.35 -4.86 42.68
C ARG A 47 25.01 -5.55 42.70
N LEU A 48 23.95 -4.85 43.18
CA LEU A 48 22.59 -5.35 43.05
C LEU A 48 22.18 -5.31 41.58
N THR A 49 21.98 -6.46 40.98
CA THR A 49 21.28 -6.60 39.69
C THR A 49 19.82 -6.27 39.93
N VAL A 50 19.40 -5.10 39.44
CA VAL A 50 17.97 -4.75 39.39
C VAL A 50 17.32 -5.67 38.36
N ASN A 51 16.55 -6.64 38.87
CA ASN A 51 15.60 -7.35 38.01
C ASN A 51 14.57 -6.33 37.52
N HIS A 52 14.65 -5.97 36.24
CA HIS A 52 13.56 -5.28 35.58
C HIS A 52 12.37 -6.23 35.57
N HIS A 53 11.41 -6.01 36.48
CA HIS A 53 10.06 -6.47 36.26
C HIS A 53 9.53 -5.69 35.03
N PRO A 54 9.00 -6.35 34.00
CA PRO A 54 8.34 -5.67 32.92
C PRO A 54 7.16 -4.88 33.48
N THR A 55 7.11 -3.60 33.18
CA THR A 55 5.95 -2.75 33.47
C THR A 55 4.75 -3.30 32.69
N PRO A 56 3.59 -3.50 33.29
CA PRO A 56 2.43 -4.07 32.63
C PRO A 56 1.72 -2.98 31.81
N THR A 57 2.15 -2.76 30.57
CA THR A 57 1.46 -1.88 29.63
C THR A 57 1.28 -2.49 28.25
N ASP A 58 1.74 -3.71 28.01
CA ASP A 58 1.34 -4.42 26.81
C ASP A 58 -0.09 -4.97 26.99
N PRO A 59 -1.01 -4.68 26.04
CA PRO A 59 -2.35 -5.25 26.10
C PRO A 59 -2.22 -6.77 26.11
N ILE A 60 -2.71 -7.42 27.17
CA ILE A 60 -2.71 -8.88 27.31
C ILE A 60 -3.49 -9.45 26.11
N THR A 61 -2.75 -10.02 25.15
CA THR A 61 -3.34 -10.68 23.99
C THR A 61 -4.09 -11.92 24.47
N PRO A 62 -5.41 -12.04 24.23
CA PRO A 62 -6.15 -13.24 24.61
C PRO A 62 -5.51 -14.48 23.97
N PRO A 63 -5.52 -15.64 24.65
CA PRO A 63 -5.04 -16.89 24.07
C PRO A 63 -5.75 -17.18 22.75
N GLY A 64 -4.98 -17.51 21.70
CA GLY A 64 -5.51 -17.83 20.35
C GLY A 64 -5.76 -16.61 19.43
N ALA A 65 -5.40 -15.38 19.84
CA ALA A 65 -5.50 -14.22 18.94
C ALA A 65 -4.31 -14.16 17.96
N ILE A 66 -4.63 -13.78 16.72
CA ILE A 66 -3.64 -13.37 15.71
C ILE A 66 -3.52 -11.84 15.77
N VAL A 67 -2.32 -11.36 15.86
CA VAL A 67 -1.97 -9.94 15.89
C VAL A 67 -1.24 -9.59 14.60
N LEU A 68 -1.62 -8.48 14.01
CA LEU A 68 -1.05 -7.95 12.77
C LEU A 68 -0.38 -6.61 13.09
N HIS A 69 0.89 -6.48 12.75
CA HIS A 69 1.57 -5.20 12.70
C HIS A 69 1.66 -4.79 11.25
N VAL A 70 0.93 -3.74 10.85
CA VAL A 70 0.73 -3.41 9.44
C VAL A 70 1.09 -1.98 9.15
N PHE A 71 1.79 -1.76 8.05
CA PHE A 71 2.00 -0.45 7.46
C PHE A 71 1.92 -0.53 5.94
N ALA A 72 1.47 0.55 5.32
CA ALA A 72 1.41 0.68 3.88
C ALA A 72 1.93 2.06 3.47
N HIS A 73 2.70 2.11 2.39
CA HIS A 73 3.26 3.33 1.84
C HIS A 73 3.22 3.29 0.32
N SER A 74 2.88 4.44 -0.27
CA SER A 74 2.87 4.63 -1.72
C SER A 74 3.60 5.93 -2.05
N ASP A 75 4.61 5.85 -2.92
CA ASP A 75 5.46 6.97 -3.36
C ASP A 75 5.35 7.13 -4.88
N VAL A 76 5.34 8.36 -5.35
CA VAL A 76 5.23 8.68 -6.78
C VAL A 76 6.46 8.26 -7.59
N GLY A 77 7.56 7.90 -6.92
CA GLY A 77 8.84 7.66 -7.56
C GLY A 77 9.57 8.95 -7.96
N ARG A 78 10.57 8.83 -8.83
CA ARG A 78 11.42 9.97 -9.24
C ARG A 78 11.07 10.52 -10.62
N THR A 79 10.35 9.76 -11.44
CA THR A 79 10.12 10.07 -12.85
C THR A 79 8.67 10.43 -13.13
N ARG A 80 7.72 9.78 -12.47
CA ARG A 80 6.29 10.01 -12.66
C ARG A 80 5.84 11.35 -12.05
N GLU A 81 4.83 11.97 -12.63
CA GLU A 81 4.20 13.20 -12.10
C GLU A 81 2.99 12.89 -11.23
N HIS A 82 2.33 11.76 -11.46
CA HIS A 82 1.15 11.28 -10.78
C HIS A 82 1.39 9.90 -10.19
N ASN A 83 0.62 9.54 -9.17
CA ASN A 83 0.62 8.22 -8.61
C ASN A 83 -0.63 7.48 -9.10
N GLU A 84 -0.41 6.44 -9.92
CA GLU A 84 -1.46 5.60 -10.48
C GLU A 84 -1.69 4.33 -9.63
N ASP A 85 -0.86 4.11 -8.59
CA ASP A 85 -1.03 3.02 -7.65
C ASP A 85 -2.11 3.32 -6.61
N ALA A 86 -2.85 2.31 -6.21
CA ALA A 86 -3.76 2.34 -5.08
C ALA A 86 -3.58 1.11 -4.19
N PHE A 87 -3.92 1.23 -2.90
CA PHE A 87 -3.91 0.11 -1.98
C PHE A 87 -5.03 0.22 -0.95
N VAL A 88 -5.37 -0.91 -0.33
CA VAL A 88 -6.23 -0.94 0.84
C VAL A 88 -5.81 -2.05 1.80
N VAL A 89 -5.92 -1.77 3.09
CA VAL A 89 -5.94 -2.78 4.15
C VAL A 89 -7.21 -2.54 4.97
N ALA A 90 -7.98 -3.60 5.23
CA ALA A 90 -9.23 -3.48 5.96
C ALA A 90 -9.51 -4.70 6.85
N ASP A 91 -10.01 -4.47 8.07
CA ASP A 91 -10.61 -5.51 8.88
C ASP A 91 -12.02 -5.83 8.32
N LEU A 92 -12.19 -7.02 7.78
CA LEU A 92 -13.45 -7.44 7.18
C LEU A 92 -14.57 -7.68 8.19
N SER A 93 -14.27 -7.73 9.48
CA SER A 93 -15.27 -7.83 10.54
C SER A 93 -15.94 -6.48 10.81
N ARG A 94 -15.18 -5.39 10.74
CA ARG A 94 -15.67 -4.00 10.86
C ARG A 94 -16.08 -3.44 9.51
N GLY A 95 -15.31 -3.80 8.48
CA GLY A 95 -15.53 -3.34 7.11
C GLY A 95 -14.90 -1.97 6.81
N ASP A 96 -14.13 -1.38 7.73
CA ASP A 96 -13.52 -0.07 7.53
C ASP A 96 -12.05 -0.22 7.07
N PRO A 97 -11.59 0.59 6.09
CA PRO A 97 -10.20 0.63 5.71
C PRO A 97 -9.36 1.24 6.84
N LEU A 98 -8.12 0.77 6.95
CA LEU A 98 -7.14 1.35 7.87
C LEU A 98 -6.49 2.58 7.23
N SER A 99 -6.28 3.62 8.01
CA SER A 99 -5.42 4.76 7.60
C SER A 99 -3.99 4.53 8.11
N PHE A 100 -3.00 4.91 7.31
CA PHE A 100 -1.59 4.67 7.58
C PHE A 100 -0.80 5.98 7.75
N ASP A 101 -1.22 6.80 8.71
CA ASP A 101 -0.36 7.90 9.18
C ASP A 101 0.81 7.37 10.02
N HIS A 102 0.64 6.17 10.63
CA HIS A 102 1.62 5.45 11.45
C HIS A 102 1.34 3.95 11.43
N LEU A 103 2.32 3.17 11.92
CA LEU A 103 2.17 1.74 12.16
C LEU A 103 0.84 1.40 12.85
N ARG A 104 0.13 0.42 12.33
CA ARG A 104 -1.10 -0.13 12.92
C ARG A 104 -0.82 -1.49 13.54
N THR A 105 -1.31 -1.67 14.78
CA THR A 105 -1.36 -2.98 15.43
C THR A 105 -2.82 -3.36 15.59
N GLU A 106 -3.23 -4.37 14.84
CA GLU A 106 -4.62 -4.82 14.78
C GLU A 106 -4.72 -6.29 15.17
N ARG A 107 -5.87 -6.69 15.70
CA ARG A 107 -6.22 -8.10 15.89
C ARG A 107 -7.00 -8.56 14.67
N ALA A 108 -6.58 -9.68 14.09
CA ALA A 108 -7.36 -10.28 13.02
C ALA A 108 -8.75 -10.64 13.54
N GLY A 109 -9.77 -10.07 12.92
CA GLY A 109 -11.17 -10.36 13.24
C GLY A 109 -11.59 -11.73 12.71
N ASN A 110 -12.74 -12.22 13.17
CA ASN A 110 -13.29 -13.52 12.76
C ASN A 110 -13.70 -13.58 11.28
N ARG A 111 -13.80 -12.45 10.61
CA ARG A 111 -14.07 -12.34 9.17
C ARG A 111 -12.81 -12.15 8.35
N GLY A 112 -11.66 -12.01 9.02
CA GLY A 112 -10.37 -11.85 8.39
C GLY A 112 -9.97 -10.41 8.10
N THR A 113 -8.83 -10.26 7.43
CA THR A 113 -8.24 -8.97 7.03
C THR A 113 -7.93 -8.99 5.54
N LEU A 114 -8.30 -7.94 4.84
CA LEU A 114 -7.99 -7.71 3.44
C LEU A 114 -6.70 -6.89 3.31
N PHE A 115 -5.83 -7.29 2.39
CA PHE A 115 -4.70 -6.52 1.88
C PHE A 115 -4.81 -6.49 0.35
N MET A 116 -4.61 -5.34 -0.27
CA MET A 116 -4.65 -5.22 -1.73
C MET A 116 -3.72 -4.11 -2.20
N VAL A 117 -3.04 -4.37 -3.29
CA VAL A 117 -2.30 -3.40 -4.11
C VAL A 117 -2.84 -3.47 -5.53
N ALA A 118 -3.01 -2.33 -6.16
CA ALA A 118 -3.48 -2.15 -7.51
C ALA A 118 -2.60 -1.12 -8.20
N ASP A 119 -1.96 -1.49 -9.32
CA ASP A 119 -1.08 -0.67 -10.13
C ASP A 119 -1.84 -0.26 -11.39
N GLY A 120 -2.08 1.03 -11.53
CA GLY A 120 -2.91 1.59 -12.58
C GLY A 120 -2.16 1.83 -13.88
N MET A 121 -2.81 1.52 -15.00
CA MET A 121 -2.26 1.71 -16.33
C MET A 121 -3.25 2.39 -17.28
N GLY A 122 -2.73 3.07 -18.31
CA GLY A 122 -3.57 3.74 -19.33
C GLY A 122 -3.33 5.24 -19.45
N GLY A 123 -2.28 5.75 -18.83
CA GLY A 123 -1.92 7.18 -18.78
C GLY A 123 -2.51 7.92 -17.59
N ALA A 124 -1.92 9.07 -17.27
CA ALA A 124 -1.94 9.76 -15.97
C ALA A 124 -3.30 9.91 -15.25
N ALA A 125 -4.42 9.96 -15.93
CA ALA A 125 -5.74 10.03 -15.30
C ALA A 125 -6.47 8.67 -15.31
N ALA A 126 -6.21 7.86 -16.32
CA ALA A 126 -6.93 6.63 -16.56
C ALA A 126 -6.46 5.51 -15.61
N GLY A 127 -5.15 5.40 -15.37
CA GLY A 127 -4.57 4.44 -14.45
C GLY A 127 -4.98 4.70 -12.99
N GLU A 128 -4.89 5.95 -12.56
CA GLU A 128 -5.29 6.38 -11.21
C GLU A 128 -6.76 6.04 -10.92
N ILE A 129 -7.67 6.37 -11.86
CA ILE A 129 -9.09 6.05 -11.71
C ILE A 129 -9.30 4.52 -11.67
N ALA A 130 -8.59 3.75 -12.50
CA ALA A 130 -8.76 2.30 -12.56
C ALA A 130 -8.34 1.62 -11.26
N SER A 131 -7.19 1.98 -10.71
CA SER A 131 -6.65 1.41 -9.47
C SER A 131 -7.52 1.77 -8.25
N GLU A 132 -7.95 3.02 -8.14
CA GLU A 132 -8.87 3.47 -7.07
C GLU A 132 -10.23 2.74 -7.18
N MET A 133 -10.80 2.62 -8.39
CA MET A 133 -12.04 1.86 -8.61
C MET A 133 -11.89 0.39 -8.23
N ALA A 134 -10.78 -0.26 -8.59
CA ALA A 134 -10.54 -1.66 -8.24
C ALA A 134 -10.55 -1.86 -6.72
N VAL A 135 -9.82 -1.03 -6.00
CA VAL A 135 -9.73 -1.07 -4.54
C VAL A 135 -11.10 -0.86 -3.88
N GLU A 136 -11.81 0.18 -4.29
CA GLU A 136 -13.12 0.51 -3.71
C GLU A 136 -14.17 -0.57 -4.00
N VAL A 137 -14.27 -1.05 -5.25
CA VAL A 137 -15.25 -2.06 -5.64
C VAL A 137 -14.98 -3.39 -4.91
N VAL A 138 -13.72 -3.84 -4.85
CA VAL A 138 -13.36 -5.07 -4.14
C VAL A 138 -13.75 -4.97 -2.67
N LEU A 139 -13.39 -3.87 -2.00
CA LEU A 139 -13.74 -3.66 -0.59
C LEU A 139 -15.26 -3.62 -0.37
N GLN A 140 -16.00 -2.91 -1.22
CA GLN A 140 -17.47 -2.85 -1.13
C GLN A 140 -18.12 -4.23 -1.31
N GLN A 141 -17.66 -5.03 -2.30
CA GLN A 141 -18.19 -6.37 -2.54
C GLN A 141 -17.94 -7.29 -1.34
N LEU A 142 -16.75 -7.23 -0.73
CA LEU A 142 -16.44 -7.99 0.48
C LEU A 142 -17.30 -7.54 1.67
N ARG A 143 -17.50 -6.24 1.86
CA ARG A 143 -18.41 -5.70 2.88
C ARG A 143 -19.83 -6.23 2.71
N ARG A 144 -20.34 -6.21 1.50
CA ARG A 144 -21.75 -6.58 1.22
C ARG A 144 -21.99 -8.08 1.26
N ARG A 145 -21.04 -8.89 0.78
CA ARG A 145 -21.25 -10.34 0.59
C ARG A 145 -20.63 -11.18 1.70
N TRP A 146 -19.49 -10.75 2.24
CA TRP A 146 -18.72 -11.55 3.19
C TRP A 146 -19.00 -11.19 4.65
N ARG A 147 -19.14 -9.91 4.99
CA ARG A 147 -19.37 -9.50 6.38
C ARG A 147 -20.54 -10.21 7.04
N ASP A 148 -21.65 -10.33 6.31
CA ASP A 148 -22.89 -10.92 6.81
C ASP A 148 -23.12 -12.38 6.33
N ALA A 149 -22.07 -13.01 5.76
CA ALA A 149 -22.15 -14.40 5.31
C ALA A 149 -22.49 -15.34 6.47
N LYS A 150 -23.39 -16.30 6.22
CA LYS A 150 -23.85 -17.26 7.26
C LYS A 150 -22.76 -18.23 7.66
N THR A 151 -21.92 -18.60 6.72
CA THR A 151 -20.77 -19.50 6.92
C THR A 151 -19.47 -18.75 6.76
N VAL A 152 -18.49 -19.08 7.58
CA VAL A 152 -17.12 -18.55 7.50
C VAL A 152 -16.23 -19.75 7.20
N ASP A 153 -16.08 -20.04 5.91
CA ASP A 153 -15.27 -21.16 5.42
C ASP A 153 -14.39 -20.69 4.25
N PRO A 154 -13.28 -21.37 3.99
CA PRO A 154 -12.33 -21.02 2.96
C PRO A 154 -12.90 -20.93 1.55
N VAL A 155 -13.78 -21.87 1.17
CA VAL A 155 -14.32 -21.92 -0.20
C VAL A 155 -15.24 -20.73 -0.45
N ALA A 156 -16.13 -20.40 0.51
CA ALA A 156 -17.00 -19.24 0.44
C ALA A 156 -16.17 -17.93 0.43
N PHE A 157 -15.06 -17.87 1.19
CA PHE A 157 -14.19 -16.72 1.22
C PHE A 157 -13.50 -16.48 -0.12
N VAL A 158 -12.86 -17.52 -0.66
CA VAL A 158 -12.17 -17.46 -1.97
C VAL A 158 -13.16 -17.17 -3.10
N GLY A 159 -14.38 -17.79 -3.04
CA GLY A 159 -15.45 -17.49 -3.98
C GLY A 159 -15.88 -16.01 -3.93
N THR A 160 -15.89 -15.42 -2.74
CA THR A 160 -16.20 -14.00 -2.58
C THR A 160 -15.08 -13.11 -3.09
N LEU A 161 -13.80 -13.44 -2.84
CA LEU A 161 -12.66 -12.73 -3.40
C LEU A 161 -12.68 -12.73 -4.94
N LYS A 162 -12.90 -13.94 -5.53
CA LYS A 162 -13.03 -14.10 -6.98
C LYS A 162 -14.15 -13.24 -7.55
N ALA A 163 -15.35 -13.34 -6.97
CA ALA A 163 -16.52 -12.58 -7.43
C ALA A 163 -16.32 -11.06 -7.28
N ALA A 164 -15.66 -10.60 -6.21
CA ALA A 164 -15.34 -9.19 -6.01
C ALA A 164 -14.39 -8.67 -7.09
N THR A 165 -13.37 -9.46 -7.45
CA THR A 165 -12.41 -9.14 -8.53
C THR A 165 -13.09 -9.11 -9.90
N GLU A 166 -13.99 -10.07 -10.18
CA GLU A 166 -14.77 -10.09 -11.42
C GLU A 166 -15.69 -8.86 -11.55
N VAL A 167 -16.32 -8.45 -10.44
CA VAL A 167 -17.16 -7.23 -10.41
C VAL A 167 -16.31 -5.98 -10.63
N ALA A 168 -15.12 -5.90 -10.03
CA ALA A 168 -14.19 -4.79 -10.25
C ALA A 168 -13.79 -4.70 -11.73
N ASN A 169 -13.42 -5.84 -12.36
CA ASN A 169 -13.13 -5.88 -13.78
C ASN A 169 -14.28 -5.36 -14.63
N ALA A 170 -15.49 -5.88 -14.40
CA ALA A 170 -16.67 -5.48 -15.17
C ALA A 170 -17.02 -4.00 -14.99
N THR A 171 -16.81 -3.46 -13.77
CA THR A 171 -17.05 -2.05 -13.46
C THR A 171 -16.10 -1.13 -14.22
N ILE A 172 -14.78 -1.43 -14.17
CA ILE A 172 -13.75 -0.65 -14.86
C ILE A 172 -13.95 -0.74 -16.39
N HIS A 173 -14.22 -1.95 -16.90
CA HIS A 173 -14.46 -2.18 -18.32
C HIS A 173 -15.65 -1.36 -18.85
N HIS A 174 -16.76 -1.37 -18.11
CA HIS A 174 -17.97 -0.60 -18.45
C HIS A 174 -17.70 0.90 -18.40
N TYR A 175 -17.05 1.36 -17.33
CA TYR A 175 -16.70 2.77 -17.15
C TYR A 175 -15.82 3.29 -18.30
N ALA A 176 -14.81 2.52 -18.74
CA ALA A 176 -13.99 2.83 -19.90
C ALA A 176 -14.79 2.88 -21.20
N GLY A 177 -15.85 2.06 -21.32
CA GLY A 177 -16.77 2.07 -22.46
C GLY A 177 -17.61 3.33 -22.57
N ASP A 178 -18.01 3.89 -21.43
CA ASP A 178 -18.83 5.11 -21.35
C ASP A 178 -17.98 6.40 -21.43
N HIS A 179 -16.65 6.28 -21.22
CA HIS A 179 -15.71 7.41 -21.19
C HIS A 179 -14.59 7.20 -22.23
N PRO A 180 -14.80 7.60 -23.50
CA PRO A 180 -13.84 7.38 -24.57
C PRO A 180 -12.43 7.96 -24.33
N GLU A 181 -12.33 9.02 -23.53
CA GLU A 181 -11.08 9.65 -23.07
C GLU A 181 -10.26 8.78 -22.12
N LEU A 182 -10.90 7.80 -21.48
CA LEU A 182 -10.27 6.83 -20.57
C LEU A 182 -10.10 5.46 -21.24
N ARG A 183 -10.23 5.39 -22.54
CA ARG A 183 -10.12 4.14 -23.30
C ARG A 183 -8.76 3.47 -23.06
N GLY A 184 -8.81 2.19 -22.67
CA GLY A 184 -7.62 1.41 -22.36
C GLY A 184 -7.15 1.55 -20.92
N MET A 185 -7.93 2.23 -20.07
CA MET A 185 -7.69 2.21 -18.62
C MET A 185 -7.72 0.78 -18.08
N GLY A 186 -6.87 0.50 -17.13
CA GLY A 186 -6.82 -0.78 -16.46
C GLY A 186 -5.94 -0.72 -15.22
N THR A 187 -5.91 -1.81 -14.48
CA THR A 187 -5.07 -1.92 -13.30
C THR A 187 -4.76 -3.37 -12.98
N THR A 188 -3.65 -3.61 -12.33
CA THR A 188 -3.39 -4.89 -11.67
C THR A 188 -4.28 -5.05 -10.45
N ALA A 189 -4.34 -6.25 -9.89
CA ALA A 189 -4.95 -6.50 -8.59
C ALA A 189 -4.25 -7.66 -7.90
N THR A 190 -3.44 -7.36 -6.88
CA THR A 190 -2.85 -8.33 -5.97
C THR A 190 -3.59 -8.25 -4.65
N ILE A 191 -4.49 -9.21 -4.43
CA ILE A 191 -5.39 -9.26 -3.30
C ILE A 191 -5.00 -10.42 -2.40
N ALA A 192 -4.80 -10.17 -1.11
CA ALA A 192 -4.59 -11.17 -0.09
C ALA A 192 -5.61 -11.02 1.03
N GLY A 193 -6.36 -12.06 1.32
CA GLY A 193 -7.29 -12.11 2.43
C GLY A 193 -6.80 -13.10 3.48
N LEU A 194 -6.53 -12.63 4.71
CA LEU A 194 -6.25 -13.51 5.83
C LEU A 194 -7.55 -14.01 6.44
N LEU A 195 -7.72 -15.33 6.50
CA LEU A 195 -8.82 -15.98 7.23
C LEU A 195 -8.25 -17.10 8.10
N GLY A 196 -8.40 -16.98 9.41
CA GLY A 196 -7.67 -17.84 10.35
C GLY A 196 -6.16 -17.68 10.17
N ASP A 197 -5.43 -18.77 10.03
CA ASP A 197 -3.98 -18.83 9.83
C ASP A 197 -3.57 -18.92 8.35
N THR A 198 -4.46 -18.61 7.41
CA THR A 198 -4.23 -18.82 5.99
C THR A 198 -4.54 -17.56 5.19
N LEU A 199 -3.59 -17.16 4.33
CA LEU A 199 -3.78 -16.17 3.27
C LEU A 199 -4.41 -16.86 2.07
N TYR A 200 -5.46 -16.26 1.54
CA TYR A 200 -6.09 -16.60 0.26
C TYR A 200 -5.87 -15.44 -0.68
N LEU A 201 -5.33 -15.72 -1.86
CA LEU A 201 -4.95 -14.69 -2.81
C LEU A 201 -5.81 -14.77 -4.07
N ALA A 202 -6.11 -13.61 -4.63
CA ALA A 202 -6.66 -13.45 -5.96
C ALA A 202 -5.74 -12.50 -6.73
N GLN A 203 -5.15 -13.00 -7.82
CA GLN A 203 -4.11 -12.29 -8.56
C GLN A 203 -4.56 -11.99 -9.98
N VAL A 204 -4.37 -10.73 -10.41
CA VAL A 204 -4.44 -10.26 -11.78
C VAL A 204 -3.30 -9.28 -12.03
N GLY A 205 -2.47 -9.54 -13.04
CA GLY A 205 -1.33 -8.67 -13.38
C GLY A 205 0.00 -9.16 -12.84
N ASP A 206 0.93 -8.24 -12.61
CA ASP A 206 2.33 -8.49 -12.23
C ASP A 206 2.80 -7.74 -10.97
N SER A 207 1.90 -7.05 -10.28
CA SER A 207 2.14 -6.70 -8.86
C SER A 207 2.28 -7.98 -8.06
N ARG A 208 3.10 -7.98 -7.00
CA ARG A 208 3.55 -9.22 -6.36
C ARG A 208 3.20 -9.29 -4.88
N ALA A 209 3.05 -10.52 -4.39
CA ALA A 209 3.03 -10.83 -2.96
C ALA A 209 4.19 -11.77 -2.62
N TYR A 210 4.95 -11.40 -1.58
CA TYR A 210 6.00 -12.21 -0.99
C TYR A 210 5.62 -12.59 0.43
N LEU A 211 5.98 -13.80 0.84
CA LEU A 211 6.01 -14.18 2.25
C LEU A 211 7.47 -14.35 2.68
N VAL A 212 7.85 -13.64 3.73
CA VAL A 212 9.19 -13.72 4.32
C VAL A 212 9.11 -14.57 5.58
N ARG A 213 9.88 -15.64 5.61
CA ARG A 213 10.03 -16.55 6.74
C ARG A 213 11.51 -16.90 6.91
N ASP A 214 11.99 -16.85 8.15
CA ASP A 214 13.38 -17.17 8.49
C ASP A 214 14.42 -16.40 7.64
N GLY A 215 14.11 -15.13 7.31
CA GLY A 215 14.99 -14.27 6.51
C GLY A 215 15.00 -14.56 5.00
N ILE A 216 14.06 -15.36 4.49
CA ILE A 216 13.94 -15.70 3.07
C ILE A 216 12.61 -15.19 2.55
N ALA A 217 12.65 -14.35 1.51
CA ALA A 217 11.47 -13.89 0.78
C ALA A 217 11.15 -14.84 -0.38
N ILE A 218 9.94 -15.36 -0.40
CA ILE A 218 9.45 -16.22 -1.48
C ILE A 218 8.20 -15.58 -2.06
N GLN A 219 8.20 -15.39 -3.39
CA GLN A 219 7.02 -14.90 -4.11
C GLN A 219 5.92 -15.97 -4.07
N ILE A 220 4.74 -15.60 -3.55
CA ILE A 220 3.57 -16.48 -3.41
C ILE A 220 2.50 -16.23 -4.48
N THR A 221 2.67 -15.18 -5.29
CA THR A 221 1.93 -14.91 -6.53
C THR A 221 2.75 -15.35 -7.75
N LYS A 222 2.14 -15.32 -8.91
CA LYS A 222 2.80 -15.54 -10.20
C LYS A 222 2.41 -14.42 -11.15
N ASP A 223 3.40 -13.79 -11.77
CA ASP A 223 3.16 -12.69 -12.68
C ASP A 223 2.39 -13.15 -13.93
N GLN A 224 1.40 -12.40 -14.32
CA GLN A 224 0.68 -12.62 -15.56
C GLN A 224 1.26 -11.72 -16.67
N SER A 225 2.58 -11.83 -16.88
CA SER A 225 3.35 -11.05 -17.85
C SER A 225 3.88 -11.91 -19.01
N LEU A 226 4.33 -11.25 -20.09
CA LEU A 226 4.96 -11.92 -21.21
C LEU A 226 6.24 -12.64 -20.77
N MET A 227 7.06 -11.99 -19.94
CA MET A 227 8.32 -12.57 -19.46
C MET A 227 8.07 -13.84 -18.67
N GLN A 228 7.12 -13.87 -17.76
CA GLN A 228 6.76 -15.06 -17.00
C GLN A 228 6.33 -16.21 -17.90
N LYS A 229 5.59 -15.92 -18.97
CA LYS A 229 5.19 -16.94 -19.95
C LYS A 229 6.37 -17.54 -20.72
N LEU A 230 7.35 -16.71 -21.09
CA LEU A 230 8.55 -17.15 -21.79
C LEU A 230 9.45 -18.00 -20.86
N ILE A 231 9.57 -17.62 -19.58
CA ILE A 231 10.27 -18.39 -18.55
C ILE A 231 9.61 -19.77 -18.38
N GLU A 232 8.27 -19.83 -18.25
CA GLU A 232 7.51 -21.07 -18.11
C GLU A 232 7.64 -21.98 -19.34
N ALA A 233 7.76 -21.41 -20.53
CA ALA A 233 8.01 -22.15 -21.76
C ALA A 233 9.47 -22.62 -21.90
N GLY A 234 10.39 -22.17 -21.03
CA GLY A 234 11.81 -22.45 -21.09
C GLY A 234 12.53 -21.74 -22.24
N GLU A 235 11.92 -20.66 -22.78
CA GLU A 235 12.49 -19.90 -23.90
C GLU A 235 13.53 -18.87 -23.44
N ILE A 236 13.41 -18.36 -22.21
CA ILE A 236 14.36 -17.42 -21.58
C ILE A 236 14.60 -17.78 -20.11
N THR A 237 15.74 -17.38 -19.59
CA THR A 237 16.03 -17.44 -18.14
C THR A 237 15.43 -16.27 -17.39
N VAL A 238 15.43 -16.33 -16.05
CA VAL A 238 14.96 -15.21 -15.20
C VAL A 238 15.84 -14.00 -15.42
N GLU A 239 17.16 -14.18 -15.53
CA GLU A 239 18.12 -13.09 -15.73
C GLU A 239 17.93 -12.39 -17.09
N GLU A 240 17.62 -13.17 -18.14
CA GLU A 240 17.29 -12.62 -19.47
C GLU A 240 15.98 -11.84 -19.45
N ALA A 241 14.99 -12.31 -18.69
CA ALA A 241 13.72 -11.59 -18.50
C ALA A 241 13.91 -10.24 -17.83
N GLU A 242 14.73 -10.17 -16.76
CA GLU A 242 15.02 -8.93 -16.02
C GLU A 242 15.70 -7.87 -16.92
N MET A 243 16.51 -8.28 -17.89
CA MET A 243 17.22 -7.39 -18.80
C MET A 243 16.41 -7.06 -20.08
N SER A 244 15.24 -7.63 -20.24
CA SER A 244 14.43 -7.44 -21.45
C SER A 244 13.75 -6.07 -21.48
N ASP A 245 13.78 -5.39 -22.64
CA ASP A 245 12.99 -4.17 -22.88
C ASP A 245 11.47 -4.42 -22.84
N ARG A 246 11.05 -5.69 -22.88
CA ARG A 246 9.65 -6.12 -22.86
C ARG A 246 9.17 -6.56 -21.48
N ARG A 247 9.96 -6.34 -20.43
CA ARG A 247 9.64 -6.80 -19.07
C ARG A 247 8.31 -6.27 -18.51
N ASN A 248 7.86 -5.10 -18.97
CA ASN A 248 6.63 -4.46 -18.51
C ASN A 248 5.39 -4.83 -19.38
N ILE A 249 5.45 -5.91 -20.19
CA ILE A 249 4.28 -6.34 -20.96
C ILE A 249 3.41 -7.26 -20.10
N ILE A 250 2.29 -6.71 -19.62
CA ILE A 250 1.29 -7.41 -18.82
C ILE A 250 0.31 -8.12 -19.77
N LEU A 251 -0.06 -9.36 -19.46
CA LEU A 251 -1.01 -10.16 -20.23
C LEU A 251 -2.43 -10.18 -19.68
N GLN A 252 -2.60 -9.82 -18.41
CA GLN A 252 -3.89 -9.73 -17.72
C GLN A 252 -3.92 -8.47 -16.85
N ALA A 253 -5.01 -7.71 -16.98
CA ALA A 253 -5.32 -6.56 -16.13
C ALA A 253 -6.84 -6.43 -15.98
N LEU A 254 -7.30 -5.79 -14.93
CA LEU A 254 -8.70 -5.40 -14.78
C LEU A 254 -9.02 -4.24 -15.72
N GLY A 255 -10.13 -4.30 -16.43
CA GLY A 255 -10.69 -3.23 -17.25
C GLY A 255 -10.54 -3.38 -18.75
N PRO A 256 -9.38 -3.68 -19.34
CA PRO A 256 -9.22 -3.74 -20.80
C PRO A 256 -10.14 -4.76 -21.48
N GLU A 257 -10.34 -5.92 -20.86
CA GLU A 257 -11.15 -7.00 -21.41
C GLU A 257 -12.41 -7.26 -20.55
N PRO A 258 -13.53 -7.70 -21.16
CA PRO A 258 -14.76 -7.96 -20.41
C PRO A 258 -14.62 -9.13 -19.41
N HIS A 259 -13.68 -10.03 -19.65
CA HIS A 259 -13.38 -11.17 -18.79
C HIS A 259 -11.90 -11.21 -18.46
N VAL A 260 -11.59 -11.55 -17.25
CA VAL A 260 -10.22 -11.62 -16.73
C VAL A 260 -9.97 -13.00 -16.13
N LYS A 261 -8.74 -13.52 -16.31
CA LYS A 261 -8.30 -14.73 -15.63
C LYS A 261 -7.73 -14.36 -14.27
N ILE A 262 -8.39 -14.83 -13.21
CA ILE A 262 -7.97 -14.62 -11.82
C ILE A 262 -7.26 -15.88 -11.34
N ASP A 263 -6.00 -15.76 -10.92
CA ASP A 263 -5.26 -16.87 -10.31
C ASP A 263 -5.57 -16.87 -8.80
N LEU A 264 -6.12 -18.00 -8.32
CA LEU A 264 -6.49 -18.18 -6.91
C LEU A 264 -5.45 -19.08 -6.24
N THR A 265 -4.84 -18.57 -5.18
CA THR A 265 -3.80 -19.31 -4.43
C THR A 265 -4.06 -19.20 -2.93
N HIS A 266 -3.33 -20.00 -2.15
CA HIS A 266 -3.37 -19.97 -0.70
C HIS A 266 -2.00 -20.25 -0.08
N GLN A 267 -1.76 -19.69 1.09
CA GLN A 267 -0.53 -19.91 1.86
C GLN A 267 -0.81 -19.80 3.36
N ARG A 268 -0.43 -20.85 4.10
CA ARG A 268 -0.49 -20.77 5.58
C ARG A 268 0.59 -19.85 6.10
N VAL A 269 0.19 -18.99 7.04
CA VAL A 269 1.11 -18.11 7.77
C VAL A 269 1.48 -18.71 9.11
N ARG A 270 2.66 -18.35 9.57
CA ARG A 270 3.23 -18.72 10.87
C ARG A 270 3.53 -17.47 11.68
N ARG A 271 3.79 -17.65 12.95
CA ARG A 271 4.27 -16.56 13.79
C ARG A 271 5.59 -16.05 13.25
N ASP A 272 5.78 -14.73 13.28
CA ASP A 272 6.93 -13.98 12.78
C ASP A 272 7.05 -13.92 11.26
N ASP A 273 6.16 -14.57 10.49
CA ASP A 273 6.10 -14.35 9.04
C ASP A 273 5.80 -12.87 8.72
N VAL A 274 6.29 -12.42 7.57
CA VAL A 274 5.99 -11.09 7.06
C VAL A 274 5.46 -11.20 5.63
N LEU A 275 4.24 -10.72 5.42
CA LEU A 275 3.66 -10.51 4.09
C LEU A 275 4.14 -9.17 3.55
N VAL A 276 4.58 -9.17 2.29
CA VAL A 276 4.90 -7.96 1.54
C VAL A 276 4.14 -7.99 0.22
N LEU A 277 3.17 -7.08 0.04
CA LEU A 277 2.55 -6.81 -1.26
C LEU A 277 3.19 -5.57 -1.86
N CYS A 278 3.43 -5.57 -3.17
CA CYS A 278 4.00 -4.40 -3.83
C CYS A 278 3.62 -4.32 -5.31
N SER A 279 3.65 -3.09 -5.87
CA SER A 279 3.63 -2.85 -7.30
C SER A 279 4.98 -3.18 -7.95
N ASP A 280 5.03 -3.17 -9.28
CA ASP A 280 6.23 -3.49 -10.07
C ASP A 280 7.34 -2.44 -9.89
N GLY A 281 6.99 -1.18 -9.56
CA GLY A 281 7.96 -0.14 -9.22
C GLY A 281 8.84 -0.48 -8.02
N LEU A 282 8.38 -1.36 -7.09
CA LEU A 282 9.25 -1.95 -6.09
C LEU A 282 9.94 -3.20 -6.62
N SER A 283 9.17 -4.21 -7.04
CA SER A 283 9.69 -5.56 -7.35
C SER A 283 10.53 -5.62 -8.61
N GLY A 284 10.45 -4.63 -9.49
CA GLY A 284 11.32 -4.46 -10.66
C GLY A 284 12.71 -3.93 -10.34
N LEU A 285 12.92 -3.39 -9.12
CA LEU A 285 14.16 -2.73 -8.72
C LEU A 285 14.80 -3.34 -7.46
N VAL A 286 13.99 -3.87 -6.55
CA VAL A 286 14.42 -4.44 -5.27
C VAL A 286 14.25 -5.94 -5.33
N LYS A 287 15.36 -6.66 -5.19
CA LYS A 287 15.38 -8.13 -5.27
C LYS A 287 14.78 -8.78 -4.01
N PRO A 288 14.29 -10.04 -4.12
CA PRO A 288 13.71 -10.76 -2.97
C PRO A 288 14.63 -10.81 -1.74
N GLU A 289 15.95 -10.94 -1.95
CA GLU A 289 16.94 -10.96 -0.86
C GLU A 289 16.99 -9.62 -0.11
N GLN A 290 16.87 -8.50 -0.84
CA GLN A 290 16.84 -7.15 -0.25
C GLN A 290 15.50 -6.90 0.47
N ILE A 291 14.39 -7.42 -0.06
CA ILE A 291 13.07 -7.40 0.60
C ILE A 291 13.19 -8.15 1.93
N ALA A 292 13.69 -9.39 1.90
CA ALA A 292 13.88 -10.21 3.10
C ALA A 292 14.79 -9.50 4.13
N GLN A 293 15.90 -8.93 3.69
CA GLN A 293 16.82 -8.20 4.54
C GLN A 293 16.13 -6.99 5.20
N ALA A 294 15.41 -6.18 4.43
CA ALA A 294 14.75 -4.99 4.94
C ALA A 294 13.75 -5.32 6.06
N VAL A 295 12.85 -6.31 5.86
CA VAL A 295 11.83 -6.66 6.85
C VAL A 295 12.36 -7.51 8.00
N THR A 296 13.56 -8.10 7.88
CA THR A 296 14.20 -8.87 8.96
C THR A 296 15.03 -7.97 9.87
N GLU A 297 15.76 -7.03 9.29
CA GLU A 297 16.57 -6.06 10.06
C GLU A 297 15.69 -5.02 10.75
N GLU A 298 14.60 -4.60 10.09
CA GLU A 298 13.63 -3.66 10.65
C GLU A 298 12.39 -4.40 11.15
N ALA A 299 12.29 -4.55 12.48
CA ALA A 299 11.11 -5.17 13.09
C ALA A 299 9.85 -4.32 12.95
N ASN A 300 9.99 -2.99 12.81
CA ASN A 300 8.89 -2.07 12.58
C ASN A 300 8.52 -2.03 11.09
N PRO A 301 7.29 -2.47 10.68
CA PRO A 301 6.82 -2.42 9.30
C PRO A 301 6.87 -1.04 8.64
N GLU A 302 6.72 0.05 9.41
CA GLU A 302 6.82 1.43 8.91
C GLU A 302 8.23 1.72 8.41
N LEU A 303 9.26 1.48 9.24
CA LEU A 303 10.66 1.67 8.85
C LEU A 303 11.09 0.72 7.72
N ALA A 304 10.59 -0.51 7.74
CA ALA A 304 10.86 -1.47 6.65
C ALA A 304 10.27 -0.99 5.31
N ALA A 305 9.04 -0.44 5.32
CA ALA A 305 8.40 0.10 4.13
C ALA A 305 9.14 1.32 3.59
N GLU A 306 9.49 2.28 4.46
CA GLU A 306 10.30 3.45 4.08
C GLU A 306 11.63 3.02 3.45
N ARG A 307 12.32 2.07 4.07
CA ARG A 307 13.59 1.53 3.55
C ARG A 307 13.44 0.90 2.17
N LEU A 308 12.38 0.12 1.94
CA LEU A 308 12.12 -0.50 0.64
C LEU A 308 11.85 0.54 -0.45
N VAL A 309 11.04 1.54 -0.15
CA VAL A 309 10.76 2.67 -1.06
C VAL A 309 12.03 3.47 -1.35
N ASP A 310 12.86 3.72 -0.33
CA ASP A 310 14.14 4.40 -0.52
C ASP A 310 15.11 3.60 -1.40
N LEU A 311 15.16 2.27 -1.26
CA LEU A 311 15.97 1.39 -2.11
C LEU A 311 15.52 1.46 -3.59
N ALA A 312 14.21 1.40 -3.85
CA ALA A 312 13.67 1.54 -5.19
C ALA A 312 13.95 2.93 -5.78
N ASN A 313 13.75 3.98 -5.00
CA ASN A 313 14.05 5.36 -5.40
C ASN A 313 15.56 5.59 -5.65
N ALA A 314 16.44 4.99 -4.85
CA ALA A 314 17.89 5.05 -5.05
C ALA A 314 18.31 4.29 -6.33
N SER A 315 17.56 3.27 -6.73
CA SER A 315 17.74 2.53 -7.99
C SER A 315 17.18 3.24 -9.21
N GLY A 316 16.68 4.48 -9.04
CA GLY A 316 16.19 5.35 -10.11
C GLY A 316 14.74 5.74 -10.01
N GLY A 317 13.88 4.95 -9.33
CA GLY A 317 12.46 5.24 -9.12
C GLY A 317 11.70 5.62 -10.40
N PRO A 318 11.75 4.82 -11.48
CA PRO A 318 11.15 5.19 -12.77
C PRO A 318 9.62 5.13 -12.75
N ASP A 319 9.03 4.45 -11.77
CA ASP A 319 7.61 4.25 -11.61
C ASP A 319 7.10 4.58 -10.21
N ASN A 320 5.79 4.50 -10.02
CA ASN A 320 5.13 4.56 -8.72
C ASN A 320 5.53 3.34 -7.89
N ILE A 321 5.74 3.53 -6.58
CA ILE A 321 6.26 2.50 -5.68
C ILE A 321 5.27 2.34 -4.53
N THR A 322 4.55 1.24 -4.52
CA THR A 322 3.60 0.93 -3.45
C THR A 322 3.99 -0.34 -2.73
N VAL A 323 3.97 -0.30 -1.39
CA VAL A 323 4.27 -1.44 -0.55
C VAL A 323 3.30 -1.53 0.63
N VAL A 324 2.80 -2.73 0.89
CA VAL A 324 2.03 -3.09 2.09
C VAL A 324 2.79 -4.17 2.83
N ILE A 325 3.15 -3.93 4.09
CA ILE A 325 3.86 -4.88 4.94
C ILE A 325 2.96 -5.27 6.10
N ALA A 326 2.78 -6.57 6.32
CA ALA A 326 2.07 -7.11 7.47
C ALA A 326 2.90 -8.20 8.15
N ARG A 327 3.33 -7.96 9.40
CA ARG A 327 3.97 -8.94 10.26
C ARG A 327 2.90 -9.66 11.07
N PHE A 328 2.98 -10.98 11.08
CA PHE A 328 2.05 -11.85 11.79
C PHE A 328 2.60 -12.27 13.14
N ASP A 329 1.85 -12.06 14.20
CA ASP A 329 2.20 -12.42 15.58
C ASP A 329 0.98 -12.96 16.34
N GLY A 330 1.18 -13.30 17.60
CA GLY A 330 0.14 -13.75 18.50
C GLY A 330 0.10 -15.26 18.70
N THR A 331 -0.57 -15.65 19.79
CA THR A 331 -0.66 -17.06 20.22
C THR A 331 -1.64 -17.90 19.37
N GLY A 332 -2.35 -17.25 18.45
CA GLY A 332 -3.22 -17.93 17.48
C GLY A 332 -2.46 -18.54 16.30
N LEU A 333 -1.17 -18.21 16.17
CA LEU A 333 -0.30 -18.76 15.13
C LEU A 333 0.69 -19.76 15.70
N GLU A 334 0.89 -20.86 15.00
CA GLU A 334 1.97 -21.81 15.27
C GLU A 334 3.32 -21.19 14.86
N SER A 335 4.40 -21.62 15.51
CA SER A 335 5.75 -21.31 15.05
C SER A 335 6.05 -22.05 13.75
N ALA A 336 6.92 -21.49 12.91
CA ALA A 336 7.36 -22.15 11.69
C ALA A 336 8.00 -23.51 12.00
N ALA A 337 7.70 -24.51 11.15
CA ALA A 337 8.32 -25.82 11.19
C ALA A 337 9.09 -26.08 9.90
N PRO A 338 10.15 -26.89 9.91
CA PRO A 338 10.98 -27.15 8.72
C PRO A 338 10.21 -27.70 7.50
N VAL A 339 9.03 -28.28 7.73
CA VAL A 339 8.14 -28.83 6.69
C VAL A 339 7.15 -27.82 6.11
N ASP A 340 7.12 -26.60 6.64
CA ASP A 340 6.20 -25.57 6.19
C ASP A 340 6.75 -24.86 4.94
N GLU A 341 6.53 -25.45 3.78
CA GLU A 341 6.94 -24.85 2.51
C GLU A 341 6.13 -23.58 2.18
N ILE A 342 6.82 -22.61 1.61
CA ILE A 342 6.22 -21.39 1.03
C ILE A 342 6.29 -21.49 -0.48
N GLY A 343 5.27 -20.95 -1.19
CA GLY A 343 5.28 -20.89 -2.64
C GLY A 343 3.91 -20.61 -3.24
N HIS A 344 3.89 -20.56 -4.55
CA HIS A 344 2.66 -20.40 -5.32
C HIS A 344 1.86 -21.71 -5.28
N ARG A 345 0.83 -21.75 -4.43
CA ARG A 345 -0.04 -22.92 -4.24
C ARG A 345 -1.44 -22.60 -4.73
N VAL A 346 -1.83 -23.23 -5.81
CA VAL A 346 -3.17 -23.05 -6.39
C VAL A 346 -4.24 -23.51 -5.39
N PHE A 347 -5.24 -22.66 -5.19
CA PHE A 347 -6.44 -23.03 -4.43
C PHE A 347 -7.40 -23.77 -5.37
N ASP A 348 -7.35 -25.10 -5.31
CA ASP A 348 -8.19 -25.97 -6.12
C ASP A 348 -9.44 -26.38 -5.33
N SER A 349 -10.60 -25.93 -5.80
CA SER A 349 -11.90 -26.35 -5.26
C SER A 349 -12.84 -26.67 -6.42
N PRO A 350 -13.38 -27.91 -6.49
CA PRO A 350 -14.32 -28.28 -7.53
C PRO A 350 -15.56 -27.36 -7.56
N GLU A 351 -15.94 -26.77 -6.43
CA GLU A 351 -17.08 -25.86 -6.32
C GLU A 351 -16.85 -24.52 -7.03
N LEU A 352 -15.57 -24.10 -7.17
CA LEU A 352 -15.20 -22.87 -7.89
C LEU A 352 -14.96 -23.11 -9.39
N VAL A 353 -14.79 -24.37 -9.78
CA VAL A 353 -14.51 -24.81 -11.18
C VAL A 353 -15.78 -25.18 -11.92
N THR A 354 -16.90 -25.47 -11.23
CA THR A 354 -18.15 -25.77 -11.92
C THR A 354 -18.56 -24.56 -12.75
N PRO A 355 -18.63 -24.68 -14.08
CA PRO A 355 -19.25 -23.68 -14.88
C PRO A 355 -20.70 -23.61 -14.43
N THR A 356 -21.04 -22.61 -13.65
CA THR A 356 -22.43 -22.21 -13.50
C THR A 356 -22.94 -22.04 -14.92
N SER A 357 -23.89 -22.87 -15.32
CA SER A 357 -24.55 -22.82 -16.59
C SER A 357 -24.82 -21.37 -16.98
N THR A 358 -24.15 -20.92 -18.06
CA THR A 358 -24.15 -19.56 -18.59
C THR A 358 -23.66 -18.57 -17.54
N PRO A 359 -22.51 -17.87 -17.75
CA PRO A 359 -22.18 -16.77 -16.88
C PRO A 359 -23.45 -15.95 -16.75
N PRO A 360 -23.87 -15.54 -15.53
CA PRO A 360 -24.98 -14.62 -15.43
C PRO A 360 -24.57 -13.49 -16.37
N VAL A 361 -25.37 -13.29 -17.42
CA VAL A 361 -25.26 -12.07 -18.21
C VAL A 361 -25.53 -11.01 -17.14
N LEU A 362 -24.43 -10.46 -16.60
CA LEU A 362 -24.51 -9.34 -15.67
C LEU A 362 -25.17 -8.26 -16.52
N ARG A 363 -26.49 -8.18 -16.46
CA ARG A 363 -27.20 -7.07 -17.08
C ARG A 363 -26.60 -5.83 -16.47
N VAL A 364 -26.23 -4.89 -17.31
CA VAL A 364 -25.67 -3.59 -16.89
C VAL A 364 -26.52 -2.97 -15.78
N GLU A 365 -27.84 -3.15 -15.84
CA GLU A 365 -28.80 -2.79 -14.79
C GLU A 365 -28.53 -3.47 -13.44
N SER A 366 -28.06 -4.73 -13.44
CA SER A 366 -27.73 -5.44 -12.19
C SER A 366 -26.38 -5.05 -11.60
N ILE A 367 -25.46 -4.55 -12.41
CA ILE A 367 -24.18 -3.98 -11.93
C ILE A 367 -24.45 -2.61 -11.29
N ALA A 368 -25.23 -1.75 -11.95
CA ALA A 368 -25.62 -0.46 -11.41
C ALA A 368 -26.42 -0.56 -10.09
N GLU A 369 -27.25 -1.62 -9.92
CA GLU A 369 -27.93 -1.90 -8.64
C GLU A 369 -27.01 -2.50 -7.57
N GLN A 370 -25.89 -3.13 -7.97
CA GLN A 370 -24.97 -3.78 -7.04
C GLN A 370 -23.85 -2.87 -6.56
N ILE A 371 -23.60 -1.77 -7.27
CA ILE A 371 -22.59 -0.78 -6.89
C ILE A 371 -23.33 0.38 -6.23
N ALA A 372 -23.05 0.64 -4.95
CA ALA A 372 -23.39 1.94 -4.39
C ALA A 372 -22.71 3.00 -5.27
N PRO A 373 -23.32 4.17 -5.51
CA PRO A 373 -22.63 5.21 -6.28
C PRO A 373 -21.23 5.39 -5.71
N LEU A 374 -20.23 5.30 -6.58
CA LEU A 374 -18.86 5.56 -6.20
C LEU A 374 -18.82 6.95 -5.56
N PRO A 375 -18.06 7.16 -4.47
CA PRO A 375 -18.00 8.45 -3.82
C PRO A 375 -17.67 9.53 -4.86
N PRO A 376 -18.41 10.65 -4.92
CA PRO A 376 -18.14 11.72 -5.87
C PRO A 376 -16.70 12.25 -5.75
N GLU A 377 -16.06 12.04 -4.62
CA GLU A 377 -14.65 12.35 -4.34
C GLU A 377 -13.66 11.64 -5.27
N LEU A 378 -14.00 10.48 -5.83
CA LEU A 378 -13.22 9.81 -6.89
C LEU A 378 -13.20 10.61 -8.20
N PHE A 379 -14.20 11.47 -8.43
CA PHE A 379 -14.36 12.25 -9.66
C PHE A 379 -14.06 13.73 -9.47
N GLU A 380 -14.08 14.23 -8.22
CA GLU A 380 -13.83 15.64 -7.86
C GLU A 380 -12.58 15.77 -6.99
N ARG A 381 -11.40 15.41 -7.51
CA ARG A 381 -10.16 15.71 -6.78
C ARG A 381 -9.91 17.22 -6.73
N THR A 382 -10.05 17.78 -5.55
CA THR A 382 -9.37 19.06 -5.26
C THR A 382 -7.87 18.78 -5.19
N PRO A 383 -7.04 19.47 -6.00
CA PRO A 383 -5.60 19.24 -6.00
C PRO A 383 -5.01 19.36 -4.59
N THR A 384 -4.14 18.45 -4.22
CA THR A 384 -3.48 18.43 -2.92
C THR A 384 -2.74 19.75 -2.65
N PRO A 385 -2.45 20.10 -1.40
CA PRO A 385 -1.67 21.30 -1.09
C PRO A 385 -0.32 21.34 -1.82
N VAL A 386 0.31 20.18 -2.04
CA VAL A 386 1.57 20.04 -2.78
C VAL A 386 1.37 20.32 -4.26
N GLU A 387 0.30 19.81 -4.86
CA GLU A 387 -0.07 20.07 -6.26
C GLU A 387 -0.44 21.53 -6.49
N ARG A 388 -1.19 22.16 -5.57
CA ARG A 388 -1.46 23.60 -5.62
C ARG A 388 -0.18 24.42 -5.56
N GLN A 389 0.78 24.01 -4.74
CA GLN A 389 2.07 24.70 -4.62
C GLN A 389 2.94 24.49 -5.87
N ARG A 390 2.93 23.29 -6.49
CA ARG A 390 3.61 23.03 -7.77
C ARG A 390 2.96 23.80 -8.93
N ARG A 391 1.64 23.78 -9.05
CA ARG A 391 0.90 24.58 -10.06
C ARG A 391 1.14 26.07 -9.89
N GLY A 392 1.15 26.56 -8.66
CA GLY A 392 1.51 27.95 -8.35
C GLY A 392 2.93 28.30 -8.79
N LYS A 393 3.92 27.45 -8.54
CA LYS A 393 5.32 27.64 -8.99
C LYS A 393 5.45 27.57 -10.51
N LEU A 394 4.74 26.66 -11.18
CA LEU A 394 4.72 26.58 -12.63
C LEU A 394 4.08 27.81 -13.24
N TYR A 395 2.91 28.23 -12.73
CA TYR A 395 2.22 29.45 -13.18
C TYR A 395 3.11 30.69 -13.07
N VAL A 396 3.79 30.87 -11.92
CA VAL A 396 4.74 31.99 -11.73
C VAL A 396 5.90 31.91 -12.73
N ARG A 397 6.45 30.75 -13.01
CA ARG A 397 7.52 30.57 -14.00
C ARG A 397 7.04 30.87 -15.42
N VAL A 398 5.85 30.44 -15.79
CA VAL A 398 5.26 30.71 -17.12
C VAL A 398 4.97 32.21 -17.27
N VAL A 399 4.38 32.85 -16.27
CA VAL A 399 4.11 34.30 -16.29
C VAL A 399 5.42 35.10 -16.38
N ALA A 400 6.46 34.69 -15.62
CA ALA A 400 7.77 35.33 -15.70
C ALA A 400 8.43 35.18 -17.07
N ALA A 401 8.36 33.98 -17.68
CA ALA A 401 8.89 33.72 -19.02
C ALA A 401 8.16 34.55 -20.09
N VAL A 402 6.81 34.61 -20.03
CA VAL A 402 6.01 35.45 -20.91
C VAL A 402 6.34 36.92 -20.76
N GLY A 403 6.51 37.40 -19.51
CA GLY A 403 6.94 38.76 -19.23
C GLY A 403 8.30 39.10 -19.83
N ILE A 404 9.28 38.21 -19.72
CA ILE A 404 10.61 38.38 -20.33
C ILE A 404 10.51 38.45 -21.87
N VAL A 405 9.73 37.54 -22.48
CA VAL A 405 9.53 37.55 -23.95
C VAL A 405 8.89 38.85 -24.44
N LEU A 406 7.86 39.31 -23.74
CA LEU A 406 7.19 40.58 -24.08
C LEU A 406 8.12 41.79 -23.92
N THR A 407 8.96 41.79 -22.89
CA THR A 407 9.93 42.87 -22.65
C THR A 407 11.01 42.90 -23.75
N LEU A 408 11.54 41.72 -24.11
CA LEU A 408 12.52 41.59 -25.21
C LEU A 408 11.90 41.99 -26.56
N PHE A 409 10.65 41.60 -26.82
CA PHE A 409 9.91 41.98 -28.02
C PHE A 409 9.70 43.50 -28.08
N PHE A 410 9.33 44.14 -26.99
CA PHE A 410 9.19 45.58 -26.92
C PHE A 410 10.52 46.31 -27.11
N LEU A 411 11.59 45.82 -26.49
CA LEU A 411 12.95 46.36 -26.67
C LEU A 411 13.42 46.25 -28.14
N TRP A 412 13.14 45.13 -28.78
CA TRP A 412 13.44 44.88 -30.19
C TRP A 412 12.66 45.86 -31.09
N GLN A 413 11.39 46.09 -30.83
CA GLN A 413 10.55 47.08 -31.55
C GLN A 413 11.06 48.50 -31.40
N VAL A 414 11.56 48.87 -30.23
CA VAL A 414 12.14 50.21 -29.98
C VAL A 414 13.46 50.38 -30.74
N LEU A 415 14.32 49.35 -30.70
CA LEU A 415 15.62 49.38 -31.38
C LEU A 415 15.54 49.34 -32.91
N THR A 416 14.43 48.79 -33.46
CA THR A 416 14.19 48.79 -34.92
C THR A 416 13.54 50.05 -35.45
N LYS A 417 13.12 50.99 -34.54
CA LYS A 417 12.55 52.26 -34.90
C LYS A 417 13.48 53.46 -34.64
N LEU A 418 14.66 53.20 -34.03
CA LEU A 418 15.76 54.14 -33.92
C LEU A 418 16.78 53.90 -35.06
#